data_7283053965845c3f1560594f55c383e5
#
_entry.id   7283053965845c3f1560594f55c383e5
#
_cell.length_a   1.000
_cell.length_b   1.000
_cell.length_c   1.000
_cell.angle_alpha   90.00
_cell.angle_beta   90.00
_cell.angle_gamma   90.00
#
_symmetry.space_group_name_H-M   'P 1'
#
loop_
_entity.id
_entity.type
_entity.pdbx_description
1 polymer ?
#
loop_
_entity_poly.entity_id
_entity_poly.type
_entity_poly.pdbx_seq_one_letter_code
_entity_poly.pdbx_strand_id
1 'polypeptide(L)'
;RQRQMCIRDRYNPPLNNTTSIEEFKILNETVQESVNQSDKLYNKQRHFVENAAHELQTPLAVCMNKLELLSEHPDCTEDQLKEIAGLHQALNGIIRLNKSLLLLSRIDNKQFPETRDICLNHLIHKILEGINDIYERKALHLRVSEKESLVCTMNESLATTLITNLIKNAYVHNYEKGDIGITISRRMLTIANTGIDKTLDKELLFARFASQSKQQESTGLGLAIVKSIVDLYSIRIDYQYANGMHTFTLLFY
;
A
#
# COMPACT_ATOMS: atom_id res chain seq x y z
N ARG A 1 15.10 29.93 4.90
CA ARG A 1 13.83 29.15 4.82
C ARG A 1 13.85 27.98 3.84
N GLN A 2 14.96 27.70 3.15
CA GLN A 2 15.11 26.59 2.20
C GLN A 2 15.71 25.29 2.78
N ARG A 3 16.09 25.25 4.05
CA ARG A 3 16.83 24.13 4.65
C ARG A 3 16.00 22.96 5.20
N GLN A 4 14.69 23.07 5.29
CA GLN A 4 13.85 21.98 5.85
C GLN A 4 13.26 21.02 4.79
N MET A 5 13.47 21.28 3.49
CA MET A 5 12.91 20.47 2.42
C MET A 5 13.81 19.29 1.97
N CYS A 6 15.10 19.32 2.35
CA CYS A 6 16.09 18.30 1.90
C CYS A 6 16.12 17.02 2.73
N ILE A 7 15.45 16.95 3.88
CA ILE A 7 15.48 15.77 4.76
C ILE A 7 14.55 14.64 4.26
N ARG A 8 13.61 14.94 3.39
CA ARG A 8 12.59 13.99 2.90
C ARG A 8 12.99 13.20 1.65
N ASP A 9 13.83 13.78 0.79
CA ASP A 9 14.44 13.06 -0.32
C ASP A 9 15.84 12.65 0.16
N ARG A 10 16.14 11.36 0.16
CA ARG A 10 17.47 10.79 0.50
C ARG A 10 18.58 11.21 -0.48
N TYR A 11 18.44 12.36 -1.11
CA TYR A 11 19.51 13.00 -1.84
C TYR A 11 20.34 13.80 -0.82
N ASN A 12 21.38 13.16 -0.31
CA ASN A 12 22.42 13.83 0.46
C ASN A 12 23.43 14.42 -0.54
N PRO A 13 23.35 15.71 -0.85
CA PRO A 13 24.40 16.33 -1.68
C PRO A 13 25.74 16.15 -0.95
N PRO A 14 26.84 15.95 -1.70
CA PRO A 14 28.14 15.84 -1.08
C PRO A 14 28.41 17.07 -0.20
N LEU A 15 28.88 16.82 1.02
CA LEU A 15 29.25 17.90 1.94
C LEU A 15 30.34 18.74 1.27
N ASN A 16 30.14 20.05 1.27
CA ASN A 16 31.11 20.98 0.68
C ASN A 16 32.34 21.07 1.60
N ASN A 17 33.43 20.42 1.21
CA ASN A 17 34.65 20.25 2.03
C ASN A 17 35.62 21.43 1.88
N THR A 18 35.08 22.66 1.75
CA THR A 18 35.87 23.91 1.57
C THR A 18 36.36 24.51 2.89
N THR A 19 36.28 23.78 4.01
CA THR A 19 36.77 24.26 5.30
C THR A 19 38.30 24.20 5.38
N SER A 20 38.94 25.23 5.92
CA SER A 20 40.36 25.27 6.19
C SER A 20 40.76 24.65 7.54
N ILE A 21 39.79 24.16 8.30
CA ILE A 21 40.00 23.56 9.62
C ILE A 21 40.04 22.03 9.44
N GLU A 22 41.18 21.39 9.74
CA GLU A 22 41.43 19.98 9.50
C GLU A 22 40.43 19.05 10.25
N GLU A 23 40.04 19.41 11.45
CA GLU A 23 39.09 18.63 12.26
C GLU A 23 37.69 18.59 11.60
N PHE A 24 37.27 19.68 11.00
CA PHE A 24 36.00 19.73 10.27
C PHE A 24 36.08 18.98 8.96
N LYS A 25 37.22 18.91 8.32
CA LYS A 25 37.42 18.12 7.11
C LYS A 25 37.32 16.64 7.41
N ILE A 26 38.00 16.16 8.43
CA ILE A 26 37.95 14.76 8.91
C ILE A 26 36.51 14.40 9.31
N LEU A 27 35.81 15.28 10.03
CA LEU A 27 34.42 15.07 10.43
C LEU A 27 33.50 14.94 9.21
N ASN A 28 33.63 15.85 8.23
CA ASN A 28 32.83 15.81 7.01
C ASN A 28 33.09 14.54 6.20
N GLU A 29 34.32 14.09 6.07
CA GLU A 29 34.70 12.85 5.40
C GLU A 29 34.08 11.64 6.10
N THR A 30 34.22 11.54 7.44
CA THR A 30 33.64 10.45 8.24
C THR A 30 32.11 10.41 8.14
N VAL A 31 31.45 11.55 8.20
CA VAL A 31 29.98 11.64 8.03
C VAL A 31 29.58 11.20 6.63
N GLN A 32 30.29 11.67 5.60
CA GLN A 32 30.00 11.30 4.21
C GLN A 32 30.21 9.79 3.97
N GLU A 33 31.27 9.20 4.52
CA GLU A 33 31.49 7.75 4.46
C GLU A 33 30.38 6.97 5.15
N SER A 34 29.97 7.39 6.35
CA SER A 34 28.88 6.77 7.11
C SER A 34 27.56 6.80 6.34
N VAL A 35 27.21 7.95 5.73
CA VAL A 35 26.04 8.10 4.88
C VAL A 35 26.11 7.18 3.67
N ASN A 36 27.25 7.17 2.96
CA ASN A 36 27.46 6.32 1.79
C ASN A 36 27.37 4.81 2.14
N GLN A 37 27.88 4.42 3.29
CA GLN A 37 27.79 3.04 3.78
C GLN A 37 26.35 2.66 4.12
N SER A 38 25.61 3.56 4.80
CA SER A 38 24.19 3.37 5.10
C SER A 38 23.37 3.20 3.81
N ASP A 39 23.59 4.04 2.81
CA ASP A 39 22.90 3.96 1.52
C ASP A 39 23.22 2.66 0.77
N LYS A 40 24.49 2.22 0.79
CA LYS A 40 24.91 0.94 0.19
C LYS A 40 24.25 -0.26 0.89
N LEU A 41 24.18 -0.27 2.23
CA LEU A 41 23.53 -1.33 3.00
C LEU A 41 22.03 -1.37 2.72
N TYR A 42 21.39 -0.21 2.70
CA TYR A 42 19.97 -0.09 2.37
C TYR A 42 19.65 -0.61 0.96
N ASN A 43 20.45 -0.23 -0.04
CA ASN A 43 20.28 -0.69 -1.41
C ASN A 43 20.50 -2.21 -1.54
N LYS A 44 21.51 -2.77 -0.85
CA LYS A 44 21.72 -4.22 -0.81
C LYS A 44 20.52 -4.96 -0.20
N GLN A 45 19.99 -4.48 0.92
CA GLN A 45 18.82 -5.07 1.56
C GLN A 45 17.60 -5.04 0.65
N ARG A 46 17.40 -3.93 -0.08
CA ARG A 46 16.31 -3.80 -1.07
C ARG A 46 16.41 -4.81 -2.19
N HIS A 47 17.58 -4.87 -2.86
CA HIS A 47 17.81 -5.84 -3.93
C HIS A 47 17.65 -7.27 -3.45
N PHE A 48 18.06 -7.57 -2.22
CA PHE A 48 17.82 -8.88 -1.63
C PHE A 48 16.34 -9.22 -1.52
N VAL A 49 15.51 -8.29 -1.00
CA VAL A 49 14.05 -8.49 -0.89
C VAL A 49 13.41 -8.64 -2.27
N GLU A 50 13.82 -7.82 -3.25
CA GLU A 50 13.30 -7.87 -4.63
C GLU A 50 13.63 -9.21 -5.30
N ASN A 51 14.88 -9.65 -5.23
CA ASN A 51 15.32 -10.93 -5.79
C ASN A 51 14.64 -12.11 -5.08
N ALA A 52 14.61 -12.13 -3.76
CA ALA A 52 13.95 -13.19 -3.00
C ALA A 52 12.46 -13.30 -3.34
N ALA A 53 11.78 -12.16 -3.48
CA ALA A 53 10.37 -12.15 -3.83
C ALA A 53 10.13 -12.64 -5.27
N HIS A 54 11.02 -12.35 -6.23
CA HIS A 54 10.95 -12.90 -7.58
C HIS A 54 11.19 -14.41 -7.59
N GLU A 55 12.20 -14.89 -6.87
CA GLU A 55 12.52 -16.31 -6.77
C GLU A 55 11.40 -17.14 -6.10
N LEU A 56 10.60 -16.51 -5.23
CA LEU A 56 9.44 -17.13 -4.60
C LEU A 56 8.23 -17.28 -5.55
N GLN A 57 8.13 -16.48 -6.61
CA GLN A 57 6.97 -16.54 -7.52
C GLN A 57 6.84 -17.90 -8.24
N THR A 58 7.96 -18.42 -8.72
CA THR A 58 7.98 -19.69 -9.47
C THR A 58 7.55 -20.90 -8.62
N PRO A 59 8.14 -21.15 -7.43
CA PRO A 59 7.72 -22.29 -6.61
C PRO A 59 6.27 -22.16 -6.11
N LEU A 60 5.81 -20.94 -5.81
CA LEU A 60 4.42 -20.71 -5.42
C LEU A 60 3.44 -21.02 -6.55
N ALA A 61 3.77 -20.64 -7.80
CA ALA A 61 2.96 -20.99 -8.96
C ALA A 61 2.90 -22.50 -9.17
N VAL A 62 4.02 -23.22 -9.01
CA VAL A 62 4.07 -24.67 -9.09
C VAL A 62 3.20 -25.34 -8.01
N CYS A 63 3.24 -24.81 -6.77
CA CYS A 63 2.39 -25.31 -5.68
C CYS A 63 0.89 -25.11 -5.99
N MET A 64 0.52 -23.93 -6.52
CA MET A 64 -0.85 -23.63 -6.91
C MET A 64 -1.36 -24.60 -7.97
N ASN A 65 -0.60 -24.79 -9.06
CA ASN A 65 -0.97 -25.72 -10.12
C ASN A 65 -1.12 -27.17 -9.61
N LYS A 66 -0.25 -27.60 -8.68
CA LYS A 66 -0.37 -28.95 -8.08
C LYS A 66 -1.63 -29.07 -7.23
N LEU A 67 -2.03 -28.05 -6.48
CA LEU A 67 -3.28 -28.09 -5.72
C LEU A 67 -4.51 -28.11 -6.63
N GLU A 68 -4.49 -27.38 -7.74
CA GLU A 68 -5.55 -27.42 -8.74
C GLU A 68 -5.71 -28.84 -9.30
N LEU A 69 -4.60 -29.46 -9.75
CA LEU A 69 -4.61 -30.85 -10.26
C LEU A 69 -5.10 -31.88 -9.22
N LEU A 70 -4.72 -31.68 -7.93
CA LEU A 70 -5.21 -32.54 -6.85
C LEU A 70 -6.71 -32.37 -6.61
N SER A 71 -7.24 -31.15 -6.71
CA SER A 71 -8.67 -30.88 -6.52
C SER A 71 -9.56 -31.47 -7.65
N GLU A 72 -8.99 -31.62 -8.84
CA GLU A 72 -9.68 -32.17 -9.99
C GLU A 72 -9.65 -33.71 -10.04
N HIS A 73 -8.93 -34.38 -9.11
CA HIS A 73 -8.82 -35.83 -9.12
C HIS A 73 -10.17 -36.51 -8.79
N PRO A 74 -10.66 -37.47 -9.60
CA PRO A 74 -11.99 -38.07 -9.43
C PRO A 74 -12.21 -38.76 -8.08
N ASP A 75 -11.14 -39.28 -7.45
CA ASP A 75 -11.19 -39.99 -6.19
C ASP A 75 -10.96 -39.06 -4.97
N CYS A 76 -10.96 -37.74 -5.18
CA CYS A 76 -10.75 -36.79 -4.08
C CYS A 76 -11.98 -36.77 -3.17
N THR A 77 -11.77 -37.05 -1.88
CA THR A 77 -12.84 -37.01 -0.88
C THR A 77 -13.22 -35.59 -0.51
N GLU A 78 -14.41 -35.39 0.04
CA GLU A 78 -14.90 -34.06 0.49
C GLU A 78 -13.99 -33.44 1.55
N ASP A 79 -13.42 -34.25 2.45
CA ASP A 79 -12.49 -33.78 3.47
C ASP A 79 -11.14 -33.37 2.86
N GLN A 80 -10.64 -34.10 1.86
CA GLN A 80 -9.44 -33.71 1.12
C GLN A 80 -9.67 -32.40 0.33
N LEU A 81 -10.84 -32.19 -0.26
CA LEU A 81 -11.18 -30.95 -0.92
C LEU A 81 -11.18 -29.75 0.05
N LYS A 82 -11.67 -29.94 1.28
CA LYS A 82 -11.60 -28.89 2.31
C LYS A 82 -10.15 -28.53 2.68
N GLU A 83 -9.30 -29.55 2.85
CA GLU A 83 -7.87 -29.32 3.14
C GLU A 83 -7.16 -28.63 1.97
N ILE A 84 -7.42 -29.06 0.73
CA ILE A 84 -6.87 -28.41 -0.47
C ILE A 84 -7.32 -26.96 -0.56
N ALA A 85 -8.60 -26.66 -0.28
CA ALA A 85 -9.11 -25.29 -0.26
C ALA A 85 -8.41 -24.42 0.82
N GLY A 86 -8.15 -24.99 1.99
CA GLY A 86 -7.37 -24.34 3.04
C GLY A 86 -5.94 -24.02 2.63
N LEU A 87 -5.26 -24.99 2.00
CA LEU A 87 -3.90 -24.80 1.46
C LEU A 87 -3.87 -23.76 0.34
N HIS A 88 -4.85 -23.81 -0.56
CA HIS A 88 -5.01 -22.83 -1.64
C HIS A 88 -5.17 -21.40 -1.10
N GLN A 89 -6.00 -21.23 -0.07
CA GLN A 89 -6.18 -19.94 0.61
C GLN A 89 -4.89 -19.43 1.26
N ALA A 90 -4.14 -20.32 1.93
CA ALA A 90 -2.85 -19.96 2.56
C ALA A 90 -1.82 -19.54 1.51
N LEU A 91 -1.67 -20.30 0.41
CA LEU A 91 -0.75 -19.96 -0.69
C LEU A 91 -1.13 -18.64 -1.36
N ASN A 92 -2.41 -18.38 -1.59
CA ASN A 92 -2.88 -17.09 -2.11
C ASN A 92 -2.51 -15.94 -1.16
N GLY A 93 -2.55 -16.16 0.15
CA GLY A 93 -2.06 -15.21 1.15
C GLY A 93 -0.59 -14.87 0.96
N ILE A 94 0.26 -15.90 0.78
CA ILE A 94 1.71 -15.73 0.56
C ILE A 94 1.98 -15.02 -0.78
N ILE A 95 1.27 -15.38 -1.85
CA ILE A 95 1.40 -14.72 -3.16
C ILE A 95 1.03 -13.23 -3.07
N ARG A 96 -0.07 -12.89 -2.39
CA ARG A 96 -0.45 -11.48 -2.17
C ARG A 96 0.60 -10.72 -1.36
N LEU A 97 1.14 -11.34 -0.31
CA LEU A 97 2.21 -10.77 0.51
C LEU A 97 3.45 -10.48 -0.34
N ASN A 98 3.89 -11.47 -1.11
CA ASN A 98 5.05 -11.36 -2.00
C ASN A 98 4.90 -10.25 -3.04
N LYS A 99 3.73 -10.19 -3.72
CA LYS A 99 3.41 -9.10 -4.67
C LYS A 99 3.43 -7.72 -4.00
N SER A 100 2.93 -7.62 -2.75
CA SER A 100 2.91 -6.36 -2.00
C SER A 100 4.32 -5.90 -1.62
N LEU A 101 5.22 -6.84 -1.23
CA LEU A 101 6.63 -6.55 -0.92
C LEU A 101 7.40 -6.08 -2.16
N LEU A 102 7.21 -6.75 -3.31
CA LEU A 102 7.78 -6.34 -4.59
C LEU A 102 7.31 -4.94 -4.99
N LEU A 103 6.01 -4.67 -4.86
CA LEU A 103 5.47 -3.36 -5.18
C LEU A 103 6.07 -2.26 -4.29
N LEU A 104 6.17 -2.48 -2.98
CA LEU A 104 6.82 -1.55 -2.05
C LEU A 104 8.27 -1.30 -2.44
N SER A 105 9.04 -2.36 -2.74
CA SER A 105 10.43 -2.23 -3.22
C SER A 105 10.51 -1.36 -4.48
N ARG A 106 9.65 -1.59 -5.46
CA ARG A 106 9.61 -0.83 -6.73
C ARG A 106 9.20 0.63 -6.52
N ILE A 107 8.25 0.93 -5.62
CA ILE A 107 7.85 2.30 -5.28
C ILE A 107 9.01 3.04 -4.62
N ASP A 108 9.63 2.41 -3.62
CA ASP A 108 10.80 2.96 -2.93
C ASP A 108 11.96 3.21 -3.93
N ASN A 109 12.08 2.42 -5.00
CA ASN A 109 13.05 2.57 -6.09
C ASN A 109 12.67 3.60 -7.16
N LYS A 110 11.51 4.26 -7.01
CA LYS A 110 10.97 5.19 -8.02
C LYS A 110 10.89 4.56 -9.43
N GLN A 111 10.60 3.24 -9.51
CA GLN A 111 10.55 2.47 -10.77
C GLN A 111 9.24 2.66 -11.55
N PHE A 112 8.59 3.81 -11.41
CA PHE A 112 7.35 4.17 -12.08
C PHE A 112 7.49 5.54 -12.77
N PRO A 113 8.34 5.66 -13.81
CA PRO A 113 8.62 6.94 -14.46
C PRO A 113 7.44 7.46 -15.29
N GLU A 114 6.60 6.56 -15.80
CA GLU A 114 5.47 6.94 -16.64
C GLU A 114 4.34 7.54 -15.79
N THR A 115 3.97 8.78 -16.11
CA THR A 115 2.86 9.48 -15.47
C THR A 115 1.91 10.04 -16.51
N ARG A 116 0.63 10.10 -16.17
CA ARG A 116 -0.40 10.73 -16.99
C ARG A 116 -1.46 11.37 -16.10
N ASP A 117 -2.25 12.25 -16.69
CA ASP A 117 -3.39 12.83 -16.02
C ASP A 117 -4.51 11.79 -15.87
N ILE A 118 -4.94 11.56 -14.64
CA ILE A 118 -5.93 10.55 -14.27
C ILE A 118 -7.10 11.24 -13.60
N CYS A 119 -8.28 11.05 -14.15
CA CYS A 119 -9.53 11.43 -13.49
C CYS A 119 -9.90 10.39 -12.43
N LEU A 120 -9.71 10.72 -11.15
CA LEU A 120 -9.97 9.79 -10.05
C LEU A 120 -11.46 9.45 -9.90
N ASN A 121 -12.39 10.32 -10.33
CA ASN A 121 -13.81 10.02 -10.33
C ASN A 121 -14.10 8.75 -11.14
N HIS A 122 -13.64 8.69 -12.40
CA HIS A 122 -13.82 7.50 -13.24
C HIS A 122 -13.14 6.26 -12.67
N LEU A 123 -11.92 6.43 -12.13
CA LEU A 123 -11.18 5.33 -11.55
C LEU A 123 -11.92 4.73 -10.34
N ILE A 124 -12.46 5.59 -9.47
CA ILE A 124 -13.23 5.17 -8.28
C ILE A 124 -14.46 4.37 -8.69
N HIS A 125 -15.25 4.86 -9.66
CA HIS A 125 -16.43 4.14 -10.14
C HIS A 125 -16.08 2.75 -10.69
N LYS A 126 -15.05 2.67 -11.54
CA LYS A 126 -14.57 1.39 -12.09
C LYS A 126 -14.14 0.41 -10.98
N ILE A 127 -13.50 0.89 -9.93
CA ILE A 127 -13.08 0.05 -8.79
C ILE A 127 -14.30 -0.40 -7.99
N LEU A 128 -15.27 0.49 -7.75
CA LEU A 128 -16.48 0.18 -6.99
C LEU A 128 -17.33 -0.88 -7.69
N GLU A 129 -17.49 -0.82 -9.02
CA GLU A 129 -18.18 -1.85 -9.80
C GLU A 129 -17.60 -3.25 -9.54
N GLY A 130 -16.26 -3.38 -9.57
CA GLY A 130 -15.62 -4.68 -9.33
C GLY A 130 -15.61 -5.15 -7.87
N ILE A 131 -15.71 -4.23 -6.90
CA ILE A 131 -15.67 -4.56 -5.47
C ILE A 131 -17.05 -4.89 -4.91
N ASN A 132 -18.10 -4.22 -5.37
CA ASN A 132 -19.45 -4.40 -4.86
C ASN A 132 -19.91 -5.86 -4.95
N ASP A 133 -19.63 -6.55 -6.05
CA ASP A 133 -20.01 -7.95 -6.24
C ASP A 133 -19.32 -8.88 -5.22
N ILE A 134 -18.06 -8.57 -4.86
CA ILE A 134 -17.27 -9.37 -3.93
C ILE A 134 -17.81 -9.25 -2.49
N TYR A 135 -18.29 -8.07 -2.11
CA TYR A 135 -18.74 -7.78 -0.74
C TYR A 135 -20.26 -7.63 -0.59
N GLU A 136 -21.05 -8.08 -1.57
CA GLU A 136 -22.52 -8.02 -1.58
C GLU A 136 -23.13 -8.58 -0.30
N ARG A 137 -22.57 -9.68 0.25
CA ARG A 137 -23.04 -10.32 1.48
C ARG A 137 -23.03 -9.42 2.72
N LYS A 138 -22.17 -8.38 2.74
CA LYS A 138 -22.11 -7.43 3.87
C LYS A 138 -23.25 -6.43 3.87
N ALA A 139 -24.02 -6.31 2.78
CA ALA A 139 -25.14 -5.38 2.60
C ALA A 139 -24.79 -3.94 3.04
N LEU A 140 -23.61 -3.44 2.61
CA LEU A 140 -23.10 -2.12 2.98
C LEU A 140 -23.84 -0.99 2.26
N HIS A 141 -24.08 0.12 2.96
CA HIS A 141 -24.69 1.32 2.40
C HIS A 141 -23.58 2.24 1.85
N LEU A 142 -23.36 2.17 0.52
CA LEU A 142 -22.38 3.01 -0.17
C LEU A 142 -23.03 4.34 -0.60
N ARG A 143 -22.38 5.46 -0.26
CA ARG A 143 -22.73 6.81 -0.72
C ARG A 143 -21.52 7.45 -1.37
N VAL A 144 -21.65 7.84 -2.65
CA VAL A 144 -20.63 8.60 -3.39
C VAL A 144 -21.14 10.00 -3.64
N SER A 145 -20.40 11.01 -3.21
CA SER A 145 -20.70 12.43 -3.40
C SER A 145 -19.59 13.09 -4.21
N GLU A 146 -19.90 13.47 -5.42
CA GLU A 146 -18.98 14.15 -6.33
C GLU A 146 -19.35 15.63 -6.42
N LYS A 147 -18.47 16.48 -5.88
CA LYS A 147 -18.67 17.93 -5.95
C LYS A 147 -17.99 18.51 -7.19
N GLU A 148 -16.83 17.97 -7.54
CA GLU A 148 -16.00 18.43 -8.66
C GLU A 148 -15.17 17.24 -9.19
N SER A 149 -14.63 17.40 -10.41
CA SER A 149 -13.66 16.45 -10.95
C SER A 149 -12.31 16.59 -10.28
N LEU A 150 -11.72 15.47 -9.88
CA LEU A 150 -10.40 15.37 -9.28
C LEU A 150 -9.45 14.71 -10.29
N VAL A 151 -8.57 15.53 -10.87
CA VAL A 151 -7.53 15.06 -11.79
C VAL A 151 -6.17 15.18 -11.12
N CYS A 152 -5.36 14.14 -11.23
CA CYS A 152 -4.00 14.11 -10.72
C CYS A 152 -3.04 13.47 -11.73
N THR A 153 -1.81 13.98 -11.80
CA THR A 153 -0.75 13.44 -12.66
C THR A 153 0.05 12.39 -11.91
N MET A 154 -0.13 11.12 -12.26
CA MET A 154 0.59 10.01 -11.61
C MET A 154 0.59 8.75 -12.49
N ASN A 155 1.34 7.72 -12.08
CA ASN A 155 1.30 6.43 -12.75
C ASN A 155 -0.06 5.76 -12.51
N GLU A 156 -0.69 5.27 -13.58
CA GLU A 156 -2.05 4.69 -13.52
C GLU A 156 -2.14 3.46 -12.63
N SER A 157 -1.14 2.58 -12.68
CA SER A 157 -1.10 1.38 -11.84
C SER A 157 -1.01 1.74 -10.36
N LEU A 158 -0.23 2.78 -10.02
CA LEU A 158 -0.13 3.29 -8.65
C LEU A 158 -1.40 4.02 -8.21
N ALA A 159 -2.04 4.79 -9.09
CA ALA A 159 -3.34 5.41 -8.81
C ALA A 159 -4.40 4.33 -8.49
N THR A 160 -4.48 3.31 -9.34
CA THR A 160 -5.39 2.17 -9.14
C THR A 160 -5.10 1.47 -7.81
N THR A 161 -3.82 1.20 -7.52
CA THR A 161 -3.41 0.56 -6.27
C THR A 161 -3.76 1.40 -5.04
N LEU A 162 -3.51 2.71 -5.08
CA LEU A 162 -3.83 3.66 -4.00
C LEU A 162 -5.32 3.61 -3.66
N ILE A 163 -6.16 3.82 -4.67
CA ILE A 163 -7.61 3.89 -4.50
C ILE A 163 -8.19 2.53 -4.10
N THR A 164 -7.74 1.44 -4.75
CA THR A 164 -8.20 0.08 -4.41
C THR A 164 -7.89 -0.28 -2.97
N ASN A 165 -6.68 0.03 -2.46
CA ASN A 165 -6.33 -0.26 -1.06
C ASN A 165 -7.20 0.50 -0.07
N LEU A 166 -7.49 1.77 -0.32
CA LEU A 166 -8.34 2.57 0.56
C LEU A 166 -9.81 2.11 0.52
N ILE A 167 -10.36 1.87 -0.66
CA ILE A 167 -11.73 1.37 -0.81
C ILE A 167 -11.83 -0.03 -0.19
N LYS A 168 -10.93 -0.96 -0.54
CA LYS A 168 -10.92 -2.31 0.04
C LYS A 168 -10.83 -2.27 1.57
N ASN A 169 -10.02 -1.37 2.12
CA ASN A 169 -9.94 -1.18 3.57
C ASN A 169 -11.30 -0.80 4.17
N ALA A 170 -12.05 0.09 3.53
CA ALA A 170 -13.37 0.51 3.96
C ALA A 170 -14.41 -0.63 3.91
N TYR A 171 -14.29 -1.55 2.95
CA TYR A 171 -15.17 -2.73 2.86
C TYR A 171 -14.79 -3.83 3.85
N VAL A 172 -13.49 -4.18 3.93
CA VAL A 172 -13.00 -5.28 4.77
C VAL A 172 -13.22 -4.99 6.24
N HIS A 173 -12.89 -3.80 6.70
CA HIS A 173 -12.96 -3.41 8.12
C HIS A 173 -14.32 -2.86 8.55
N ASN A 174 -15.33 -2.93 7.69
CA ASN A 174 -16.69 -2.59 8.02
C ASN A 174 -17.43 -3.79 8.66
N TYR A 175 -18.47 -3.51 9.39
CA TYR A 175 -19.44 -4.52 9.86
C TYR A 175 -20.62 -4.66 8.87
N GLU A 176 -21.43 -5.71 9.03
CA GLU A 176 -22.63 -5.92 8.21
C GLU A 176 -23.60 -4.75 8.34
N LYS A 177 -24.19 -4.34 7.21
CA LYS A 177 -25.11 -3.19 7.12
C LYS A 177 -24.48 -1.85 7.55
N GLY A 178 -23.16 -1.76 7.54
CA GLY A 178 -22.45 -0.51 7.83
C GLY A 178 -22.47 0.47 6.66
N ASP A 179 -21.95 1.67 6.91
CA ASP A 179 -21.90 2.75 5.94
C ASP A 179 -20.50 2.93 5.35
N ILE A 180 -20.44 3.27 4.06
CA ILE A 180 -19.25 3.77 3.37
C ILE A 180 -19.60 5.08 2.69
N GLY A 181 -18.85 6.14 2.98
CA GLY A 181 -18.96 7.44 2.35
C GLY A 181 -17.71 7.79 1.55
N ILE A 182 -17.87 8.12 0.28
CA ILE A 182 -16.79 8.61 -0.57
C ILE A 182 -17.15 10.03 -1.01
N THR A 183 -16.28 11.00 -0.72
CA THR A 183 -16.48 12.39 -1.14
C THR A 183 -15.31 12.83 -2.00
N ILE A 184 -15.61 13.33 -3.20
CA ILE A 184 -14.64 13.79 -4.18
C ILE A 184 -14.85 15.29 -4.40
N SER A 185 -13.78 16.06 -4.30
CA SER A 185 -13.72 17.47 -4.65
C SER A 185 -12.42 17.77 -5.40
N ARG A 186 -12.26 18.96 -5.95
CA ARG A 186 -11.17 19.33 -6.86
C ARG A 186 -9.76 18.92 -6.42
N ARG A 187 -9.50 18.93 -5.10
CA ARG A 187 -8.18 18.63 -4.53
C ARG A 187 -8.23 17.66 -3.35
N MET A 188 -9.38 17.07 -3.09
CA MET A 188 -9.56 16.25 -1.90
C MET A 188 -10.42 15.03 -2.21
N LEU A 189 -9.94 13.87 -1.78
CA LEU A 189 -10.69 12.63 -1.73
C LEU A 189 -10.80 12.19 -0.27
N THR A 190 -12.04 11.96 0.17
CA THR A 190 -12.31 11.42 1.50
C THR A 190 -13.03 10.08 1.36
N ILE A 191 -12.52 9.06 2.05
CA ILE A 191 -13.14 7.74 2.16
C ILE A 191 -13.38 7.49 3.64
N ALA A 192 -14.64 7.32 4.01
CA ALA A 192 -15.08 7.09 5.37
C ALA A 192 -15.86 5.80 5.47
N ASN A 193 -15.69 5.06 6.55
CA ASN A 193 -16.44 3.83 6.80
C ASN A 193 -16.73 3.66 8.30
N THR A 194 -17.85 3.02 8.59
CA THR A 194 -18.11 2.47 9.92
C THR A 194 -17.17 1.28 10.19
N GLY A 195 -16.92 0.98 11.45
CA GLY A 195 -16.00 -0.10 11.82
C GLY A 195 -15.90 -0.26 13.32
N ILE A 196 -14.77 -0.74 13.83
CA ILE A 196 -14.54 -0.87 15.27
C ILE A 196 -14.66 0.47 15.97
N ASP A 197 -15.36 0.52 17.10
CA ASP A 197 -15.56 1.76 17.88
C ASP A 197 -14.30 2.13 18.69
N LYS A 198 -13.22 2.40 17.98
CA LYS A 198 -11.92 2.74 18.58
C LYS A 198 -11.04 3.50 17.59
N THR A 199 -10.44 4.60 18.04
CA THR A 199 -9.39 5.28 17.29
C THR A 199 -8.20 4.35 17.06
N LEU A 200 -7.71 4.29 15.81
CA LEU A 200 -6.50 3.56 15.49
C LEU A 200 -5.26 4.43 15.77
N ASP A 201 -4.17 3.79 16.18
CA ASP A 201 -2.90 4.47 16.37
C ASP A 201 -2.34 4.94 15.02
N LYS A 202 -2.21 6.28 14.86
CA LYS A 202 -1.74 6.89 13.62
C LYS A 202 -0.30 6.48 13.25
N GLU A 203 0.56 6.24 14.23
CA GLU A 203 1.95 5.85 13.98
C GLU A 203 2.05 4.41 13.46
N LEU A 204 1.21 3.52 14.02
CA LEU A 204 1.17 2.12 13.62
C LEU A 204 0.31 1.88 12.37
N LEU A 205 -0.65 2.75 12.07
CA LEU A 205 -1.62 2.58 10.98
C LEU A 205 -0.97 2.35 9.62
N PHE A 206 0.12 3.06 9.35
CA PHE A 206 0.86 2.98 8.10
C PHE A 206 2.13 2.13 8.20
N ALA A 207 2.40 1.52 9.37
CA ALA A 207 3.56 0.64 9.54
C ALA A 207 3.36 -0.67 8.76
N ARG A 208 4.47 -1.22 8.26
CA ARG A 208 4.46 -2.52 7.56
C ARG A 208 4.10 -3.62 8.55
N PHE A 209 3.20 -4.53 8.15
CA PHE A 209 2.72 -5.66 8.96
C PHE A 209 1.91 -5.27 10.20
N ALA A 210 1.48 -4.03 10.31
CA ALA A 210 0.64 -3.54 11.41
C ALA A 210 -0.83 -3.90 11.21
N SER A 211 -1.14 -5.19 11.05
CA SER A 211 -2.54 -5.63 11.02
C SER A 211 -3.07 -5.80 12.44
N GLN A 212 -4.02 -4.97 12.84
CA GLN A 212 -4.76 -5.13 14.10
C GLN A 212 -5.91 -6.13 14.00
N SER A 213 -6.22 -6.62 12.80
CA SER A 213 -7.29 -7.59 12.56
C SER A 213 -6.74 -8.99 12.32
N LYS A 214 -7.31 -9.99 13.01
CA LYS A 214 -7.06 -11.43 12.76
C LYS A 214 -7.75 -11.93 11.48
N GLN A 215 -8.27 -11.05 10.62
CA GLN A 215 -8.92 -11.45 9.39
C GLN A 215 -7.88 -11.98 8.39
N GLN A 216 -8.06 -13.21 7.94
CA GLN A 216 -7.17 -13.95 7.03
C GLN A 216 -6.90 -13.27 5.69
N GLU A 217 -7.66 -12.25 5.31
CA GLU A 217 -7.51 -11.53 4.05
C GLU A 217 -6.55 -10.34 4.10
N SER A 218 -6.10 -9.90 5.28
CA SER A 218 -5.26 -8.71 5.45
C SER A 218 -3.79 -9.06 5.55
N THR A 219 -2.98 -8.63 4.58
CA THR A 219 -1.50 -8.78 4.62
C THR A 219 -0.82 -7.78 5.57
N GLY A 220 -1.55 -6.80 6.10
CA GLY A 220 -0.98 -5.69 6.88
C GLY A 220 -0.09 -4.75 6.07
N LEU A 221 -0.09 -4.84 4.73
CA LEU A 221 0.73 -4.01 3.84
C LEU A 221 -0.07 -2.98 3.04
N GLY A 222 -1.41 -3.07 3.00
CA GLY A 222 -2.23 -2.20 2.16
C GLY A 222 -2.05 -0.71 2.48
N LEU A 223 -2.12 -0.31 3.75
CA LEU A 223 -1.92 1.08 4.16
C LEU A 223 -0.44 1.51 4.11
N ALA A 224 0.51 0.60 4.26
CA ALA A 224 1.93 0.89 4.02
C ALA A 224 2.19 1.20 2.53
N ILE A 225 1.54 0.47 1.60
CA ILE A 225 1.58 0.77 0.16
C ILE A 225 0.94 2.14 -0.11
N VAL A 226 -0.23 2.43 0.47
CA VAL A 226 -0.86 3.75 0.38
C VAL A 226 0.12 4.83 0.81
N LYS A 227 0.79 4.65 1.96
CA LYS A 227 1.77 5.62 2.49
C LYS A 227 2.95 5.83 1.53
N SER A 228 3.54 4.75 1.00
CA SER A 228 4.65 4.85 0.05
C SER A 228 4.23 5.58 -1.24
N ILE A 229 3.01 5.35 -1.75
CA ILE A 229 2.51 6.03 -2.95
C ILE A 229 2.27 7.53 -2.67
N VAL A 230 1.60 7.89 -1.57
CA VAL A 230 1.31 9.30 -1.27
C VAL A 230 2.60 10.08 -1.00
N ASP A 231 3.61 9.45 -0.40
CA ASP A 231 4.92 10.06 -0.21
C ASP A 231 5.66 10.27 -1.53
N LEU A 232 5.57 9.30 -2.48
CA LEU A 232 6.18 9.41 -3.82
C LEU A 232 5.62 10.60 -4.62
N TYR A 233 4.30 10.86 -4.51
CA TYR A 233 3.61 11.93 -5.24
C TYR A 233 3.37 13.19 -4.41
N SER A 234 3.94 13.29 -3.20
CA SER A 234 3.75 14.42 -2.29
C SER A 234 2.28 14.71 -1.97
N ILE A 235 1.43 13.69 -1.98
CA ILE A 235 0.04 13.76 -1.57
C ILE A 235 -0.01 13.68 -0.05
N ARG A 236 -0.79 14.55 0.60
CA ARG A 236 -0.99 14.47 2.05
C ARG A 236 -2.11 13.49 2.37
N ILE A 237 -1.85 12.54 3.26
CA ILE A 237 -2.87 11.65 3.82
C ILE A 237 -3.08 11.97 5.30
N ASP A 238 -4.34 12.03 5.73
CA ASP A 238 -4.72 12.12 7.15
C ASP A 238 -5.75 11.05 7.48
N TYR A 239 -5.76 10.63 8.74
CA TYR A 239 -6.72 9.70 9.31
C TYR A 239 -7.39 10.34 10.53
N GLN A 240 -8.71 10.20 10.61
CA GLN A 240 -9.51 10.65 11.74
C GLN A 240 -10.58 9.62 12.07
N TYR A 241 -10.85 9.45 13.38
CA TYR A 241 -11.99 8.71 13.87
C TYR A 241 -12.93 9.68 14.60
N ALA A 242 -14.16 9.79 14.13
CA ALA A 242 -15.18 10.64 14.72
C ALA A 242 -16.59 10.08 14.42
N ASN A 243 -17.50 10.18 15.35
CA ASN A 243 -18.91 9.76 15.20
C ASN A 243 -19.09 8.32 14.67
N GLY A 244 -18.24 7.39 15.14
CA GLY A 244 -18.29 5.99 14.69
C GLY A 244 -17.72 5.72 13.30
N MET A 245 -17.12 6.73 12.67
CA MET A 245 -16.57 6.64 11.31
C MET A 245 -15.03 6.75 11.31
N HIS A 246 -14.37 5.80 10.65
CA HIS A 246 -12.96 5.90 10.27
C HIS A 246 -12.86 6.65 8.94
N THR A 247 -12.12 7.74 8.91
CA THR A 247 -12.04 8.62 7.74
C THR A 247 -10.60 8.79 7.30
N PHE A 248 -10.33 8.44 6.04
CA PHE A 248 -9.07 8.72 5.37
C PHE A 248 -9.28 9.89 4.39
N THR A 249 -8.44 10.89 4.49
CA THR A 249 -8.49 12.08 3.62
C THR A 249 -7.17 12.22 2.85
N LEU A 250 -7.25 12.25 1.52
CA LEU A 250 -6.15 12.57 0.63
C LEU A 250 -6.28 14.01 0.14
N LEU A 251 -5.20 14.79 0.25
CA LEU A 251 -5.11 16.15 -0.27
C LEU A 251 -4.07 16.20 -1.39
N PHE A 252 -4.51 16.60 -2.58
CA PHE A 252 -3.71 16.75 -3.79
C PHE A 252 -3.32 18.23 -3.98
N TYR A 253 -2.07 18.51 -4.35
CA TYR A 253 -1.52 19.87 -4.50
C TYR A 253 -1.33 20.26 -5.96
#